data_fb7cd4b92d82720eb5c2228ffcf4578a
#
_entry.id   fb7cd4b92d82720eb5c2228ffcf4578a
#
_cell.length_a   1.000
_cell.length_b   1.000
_cell.length_c   1.000
_cell.angle_alpha   90.00
_cell.angle_beta   90.00
_cell.angle_gamma   90.00
#
_symmetry.space_group_name_H-M   'P 1'
#
loop_
_entity.id
_entity.type
_entity.pdbx_description
1 polymer ?
#
loop_
_entity_poly.entity_id
_entity_poly.type
_entity_poly.pdbx_seq_one_letter_code
_entity_poly.pdbx_strand_id
1 'polypeptide(L)'
;MNDMLSPVTARELRLGQDSTLPPAQRVDARNWTLAPYNRWSFQRVQQFTRTARIPRAAQSAPLASKPQEFGSLVFENSAGQPISIDDMLRNTWTDGFLVMHRGEVLTEQYFNGMEPDTLHLLMSCSKSMTSTMLGIIAEEGLLDLSRPLTAYIPELEGTGMAGATLQQALDMRVGVKFSEDYDDLDADWRQCELATGRHRIRERPYPELRWEQRRC
;
A
#
# COMPACT_ATOMS: atom_id res chain seq x y z
N MET A 1 12.08 -30.60 -8.18
CA MET A 1 11.38 -31.07 -6.98
C MET A 1 11.55 -30.01 -5.92
N ASN A 2 10.76 -28.97 -5.98
CA ASN A 2 10.65 -27.97 -4.91
C ASN A 2 9.29 -27.27 -5.06
N ASP A 3 8.25 -28.07 -4.82
CA ASP A 3 6.82 -27.66 -4.95
C ASP A 3 6.30 -27.02 -3.65
N MET A 4 7.18 -26.61 -2.76
CA MET A 4 6.81 -26.24 -1.40
C MET A 4 6.64 -24.74 -1.14
N LEU A 5 6.82 -23.85 -2.13
CA LEU A 5 6.83 -22.42 -1.85
C LEU A 5 6.18 -21.54 -2.95
N SER A 6 5.22 -22.06 -3.68
CA SER A 6 4.32 -21.15 -4.37
C SER A 6 3.50 -20.41 -3.32
N PRO A 7 3.47 -19.08 -3.29
CA PRO A 7 2.67 -18.38 -2.31
C PRO A 7 1.23 -18.79 -2.49
N VAL A 8 0.61 -19.32 -1.43
CA VAL A 8 -0.76 -19.79 -1.47
C VAL A 8 -1.66 -18.63 -1.90
N THR A 9 -2.36 -18.81 -3.00
CA THR A 9 -3.22 -17.76 -3.58
C THR A 9 -4.49 -17.57 -2.76
N ALA A 10 -5.15 -16.42 -2.90
CA ALA A 10 -6.48 -16.19 -2.31
C ALA A 10 -7.49 -17.25 -2.75
N ARG A 11 -7.37 -17.76 -3.98
CA ARG A 11 -8.22 -18.82 -4.52
C ARG A 11 -8.01 -20.16 -3.81
N GLU A 12 -6.78 -20.56 -3.60
CA GLU A 12 -6.44 -21.79 -2.89
C GLU A 12 -6.88 -21.76 -1.42
N LEU A 13 -6.76 -20.58 -0.79
CA LEU A 13 -7.26 -20.34 0.57
C LEU A 13 -8.79 -20.24 0.63
N ARG A 14 -9.48 -20.17 -0.51
CA ARG A 14 -10.92 -19.96 -0.62
C ARG A 14 -11.41 -18.72 0.12
N LEU A 15 -10.63 -17.65 0.08
CA LEU A 15 -10.96 -16.39 0.74
C LEU A 15 -12.08 -15.66 0.00
N GLY A 16 -12.99 -15.04 0.73
CA GLY A 16 -14.10 -14.27 0.16
C GLY A 16 -14.98 -13.59 1.20
N GLN A 17 -15.99 -12.87 0.73
CA GLN A 17 -16.98 -12.19 1.59
C GLN A 17 -18.28 -12.99 1.76
N ASP A 18 -18.43 -14.13 1.11
CA ASP A 18 -19.64 -14.93 1.19
C ASP A 18 -19.89 -15.39 2.63
N SER A 19 -21.08 -15.10 3.15
CA SER A 19 -21.48 -15.44 4.52
C SER A 19 -21.59 -16.95 4.75
N THR A 20 -21.63 -17.75 3.70
CA THR A 20 -21.65 -19.22 3.77
C THR A 20 -20.26 -19.81 3.97
N LEU A 21 -19.19 -19.02 3.75
CA LEU A 21 -17.83 -19.47 4.00
C LEU A 21 -17.56 -19.67 5.49
N PRO A 22 -16.69 -20.65 5.85
CA PRO A 22 -16.18 -20.77 7.21
C PRO A 22 -15.58 -19.43 7.70
N PRO A 23 -15.71 -19.12 9.01
CA PRO A 23 -15.17 -17.87 9.56
C PRO A 23 -13.70 -17.60 9.20
N ALA A 24 -12.85 -18.63 9.19
CA ALA A 24 -11.43 -18.55 8.84
C ALA A 24 -11.16 -18.21 7.36
N GLN A 25 -12.15 -18.32 6.49
CA GLN A 25 -12.04 -17.99 5.07
C GLN A 25 -12.74 -16.67 4.71
N ARG A 26 -13.46 -16.11 5.68
CA ARG A 26 -14.29 -14.93 5.47
C ARG A 26 -13.48 -13.66 5.61
N VAL A 27 -13.50 -12.82 4.59
CA VAL A 27 -12.86 -11.50 4.57
C VAL A 27 -13.90 -10.43 4.89
N ASP A 28 -13.66 -9.65 5.92
CA ASP A 28 -14.54 -8.57 6.36
C ASP A 28 -13.75 -7.30 6.77
N ALA A 29 -14.46 -6.27 7.23
CA ALA A 29 -13.87 -5.01 7.62
C ALA A 29 -12.87 -5.09 8.79
N ARG A 30 -12.84 -6.21 9.53
CA ARG A 30 -11.95 -6.41 10.68
C ARG A 30 -10.61 -7.01 10.30
N ASN A 31 -10.57 -7.81 9.22
CA ASN A 31 -9.40 -8.61 8.85
C ASN A 31 -8.82 -8.31 7.46
N TRP A 32 -9.48 -7.51 6.64
CA TRP A 32 -9.13 -7.29 5.24
C TRP A 32 -7.69 -6.78 4.99
N THR A 33 -7.05 -6.14 5.98
CA THR A 33 -5.66 -5.70 5.90
C THR A 33 -4.67 -6.71 6.47
N LEU A 34 -5.15 -7.79 7.07
CA LEU A 34 -4.33 -8.79 7.73
C LEU A 34 -4.03 -9.97 6.79
N ALA A 35 -2.84 -10.55 6.93
CA ALA A 35 -2.52 -11.81 6.27
C ALA A 35 -3.33 -12.98 6.90
N PRO A 36 -3.81 -13.93 6.10
CA PRO A 36 -3.72 -14.03 4.65
C PRO A 36 -4.83 -13.31 3.89
N TYR A 37 -5.77 -12.64 4.57
CA TYR A 37 -6.98 -12.05 3.99
C TYR A 37 -6.67 -10.94 2.97
N ASN A 38 -5.55 -10.21 3.19
CA ASN A 38 -5.06 -9.17 2.28
C ASN A 38 -4.80 -9.71 0.85
N ARG A 39 -4.50 -10.98 0.69
CA ARG A 39 -4.33 -11.60 -0.62
C ARG A 39 -5.59 -11.52 -1.49
N TRP A 40 -6.75 -11.53 -0.87
CA TRP A 40 -8.03 -11.39 -1.57
C TRP A 40 -8.46 -9.93 -1.66
N SER A 41 -8.36 -9.20 -0.55
CA SER A 41 -8.95 -7.87 -0.38
C SER A 41 -8.20 -6.77 -1.14
N PHE A 42 -6.87 -6.83 -1.23
CA PHE A 42 -6.07 -5.77 -1.85
C PHE A 42 -6.33 -5.64 -3.36
N GLN A 43 -6.80 -6.67 -4.00
CA GLN A 43 -7.26 -6.64 -5.38
C GLN A 43 -8.77 -6.30 -5.51
N ARG A 44 -9.49 -6.11 -4.39
CA ARG A 44 -10.97 -5.96 -4.35
C ARG A 44 -11.46 -4.88 -3.41
N VAL A 45 -10.69 -3.82 -3.23
CA VAL A 45 -10.98 -2.72 -2.27
C VAL A 45 -12.36 -2.10 -2.50
N GLN A 46 -12.81 -2.02 -3.75
CA GLN A 46 -14.13 -1.51 -4.09
C GLN A 46 -15.31 -2.32 -3.49
N GLN A 47 -15.05 -3.52 -2.97
CA GLN A 47 -16.06 -4.32 -2.29
C GLN A 47 -16.20 -3.98 -0.80
N PHE A 48 -15.24 -3.22 -0.24
CA PHE A 48 -15.23 -2.85 1.19
C PHE A 48 -15.57 -1.39 1.43
N THR A 49 -15.24 -0.52 0.48
CA THR A 49 -15.38 0.92 0.66
C THR A 49 -15.86 1.57 -0.62
N ARG A 50 -16.40 2.77 -0.48
CA ARG A 50 -16.77 3.59 -1.65
C ARG A 50 -15.52 3.99 -2.41
N THR A 51 -15.54 3.76 -3.71
CA THR A 51 -14.47 4.13 -4.63
C THR A 51 -15.03 4.93 -5.79
N ALA A 52 -14.21 5.80 -6.36
CA ALA A 52 -14.48 6.45 -7.63
C ALA A 52 -13.48 5.91 -8.67
N ARG A 53 -13.97 5.60 -9.86
CA ARG A 53 -13.10 5.17 -10.94
C ARG A 53 -12.48 6.40 -11.61
N ILE A 54 -11.15 6.47 -11.57
CA ILE A 54 -10.39 7.44 -12.36
C ILE A 54 -9.96 6.70 -13.63
N PRO A 55 -10.47 7.07 -14.82
CA PRO A 55 -10.07 6.40 -16.05
C PRO A 55 -8.62 6.75 -16.38
N ARG A 56 -7.89 5.80 -16.94
CA ARG A 56 -6.58 6.10 -17.53
C ARG A 56 -6.75 7.00 -18.77
N ALA A 57 -5.70 7.68 -19.18
CA ALA A 57 -5.68 8.41 -20.44
C ALA A 57 -6.03 7.48 -21.63
N ALA A 58 -6.71 8.03 -22.63
CA ALA A 58 -7.06 7.28 -23.84
C ALA A 58 -5.82 6.79 -24.61
N GLN A 59 -4.73 7.52 -24.49
CA GLN A 59 -3.42 7.16 -25.06
C GLN A 59 -2.45 6.94 -23.92
N SER A 60 -1.75 5.81 -23.91
CA SER A 60 -0.63 5.52 -23.03
C SER A 60 0.65 5.47 -23.85
N ALA A 61 1.73 6.07 -23.34
CA ALA A 61 3.05 5.88 -23.92
C ALA A 61 3.51 4.45 -23.59
N PRO A 62 3.88 3.63 -24.61
CA PRO A 62 4.44 2.32 -24.36
C PRO A 62 5.82 2.49 -23.69
N LEU A 63 6.10 1.67 -22.70
CA LEU A 63 7.44 1.57 -22.12
C LEU A 63 8.27 0.60 -22.93
N ALA A 64 9.54 0.96 -23.19
CA ALA A 64 10.49 0.03 -23.78
C ALA A 64 10.72 -1.15 -22.83
N SER A 65 10.95 -2.33 -23.39
CA SER A 65 11.18 -3.55 -22.60
C SER A 65 12.54 -4.14 -22.95
N LYS A 66 13.30 -4.51 -21.92
CA LYS A 66 14.61 -5.18 -22.01
C LYS A 66 14.70 -6.24 -20.92
N PRO A 67 13.98 -7.38 -21.08
CA PRO A 67 13.83 -8.37 -20.05
C PRO A 67 15.15 -8.89 -19.51
N GLN A 68 15.24 -9.01 -18.19
CA GLN A 68 16.35 -9.58 -17.45
C GLN A 68 15.82 -10.48 -16.34
N GLU A 69 16.59 -11.50 -16.01
CA GLU A 69 16.26 -12.42 -14.91
C GLU A 69 16.87 -11.94 -13.61
N PHE A 70 16.02 -11.72 -12.61
CA PHE A 70 16.43 -11.26 -11.28
C PHE A 70 16.17 -12.29 -10.17
N GLY A 71 15.31 -13.27 -10.41
CA GLY A 71 14.80 -14.16 -9.38
C GLY A 71 15.88 -14.88 -8.58
N SER A 72 16.96 -15.30 -9.23
CA SER A 72 18.09 -15.98 -8.61
C SER A 72 19.12 -15.07 -7.94
N LEU A 73 19.00 -13.74 -8.06
CA LEU A 73 19.90 -12.82 -7.36
C LEU A 73 19.71 -12.95 -5.86
N VAL A 74 20.83 -13.06 -5.14
CA VAL A 74 20.85 -13.25 -3.69
C VAL A 74 21.33 -11.97 -3.01
N PHE A 75 20.66 -11.60 -1.93
CA PHE A 75 21.05 -10.50 -1.05
C PHE A 75 20.86 -10.91 0.41
N GLU A 76 21.39 -10.12 1.34
CA GLU A 76 21.18 -10.36 2.77
C GLU A 76 19.89 -9.69 3.25
N ASN A 77 19.04 -10.45 3.93
CA ASN A 77 17.85 -9.92 4.58
C ASN A 77 18.22 -9.16 5.88
N SER A 78 17.24 -8.57 6.56
CA SER A 78 17.46 -7.83 7.81
C SER A 78 18.03 -8.67 8.96
N ALA A 79 18.01 -10.00 8.87
CA ALA A 79 18.60 -10.92 9.83
C ALA A 79 20.04 -11.37 9.42
N GLY A 80 20.60 -10.79 8.35
CA GLY A 80 21.92 -11.17 7.82
C GLY A 80 21.94 -12.53 7.12
N GLN A 81 20.77 -13.04 6.70
CA GLN A 81 20.67 -14.34 6.02
C GLN A 81 20.55 -14.13 4.51
N PRO A 82 21.24 -14.94 3.69
CA PRO A 82 21.09 -14.86 2.25
C PRO A 82 19.68 -15.30 1.83
N ILE A 83 19.05 -14.51 0.96
CA ILE A 83 17.74 -14.79 0.39
C ILE A 83 17.74 -14.41 -1.09
N SER A 84 17.11 -15.21 -1.93
CA SER A 84 16.91 -14.87 -3.34
C SER A 84 15.74 -13.87 -3.49
N ILE A 85 15.73 -13.12 -4.61
CA ILE A 85 14.58 -12.27 -4.95
C ILE A 85 13.31 -13.11 -5.05
N ASP A 86 13.36 -14.28 -5.68
CA ASP A 86 12.18 -15.16 -5.77
C ASP A 86 11.66 -15.58 -4.40
N ASP A 87 12.53 -15.90 -3.46
CA ASP A 87 12.12 -16.25 -2.10
C ASP A 87 11.59 -15.03 -1.34
N MET A 88 12.18 -13.86 -1.54
CA MET A 88 11.69 -12.61 -0.96
C MET A 88 10.27 -12.32 -1.47
N LEU A 89 10.02 -12.39 -2.79
CA LEU A 89 8.70 -12.14 -3.38
C LEU A 89 7.64 -13.11 -2.85
N ARG A 90 8.01 -14.39 -2.66
CA ARG A 90 7.14 -15.40 -2.06
C ARG A 90 6.86 -15.12 -0.58
N ASN A 91 7.89 -14.87 0.19
CA ASN A 91 7.78 -14.69 1.64
C ASN A 91 7.05 -13.41 2.04
N THR A 92 7.08 -12.38 1.18
CA THR A 92 6.36 -11.11 1.37
C THR A 92 4.96 -11.11 0.74
N TRP A 93 4.53 -12.23 0.14
CA TRP A 93 3.21 -12.36 -0.49
C TRP A 93 2.96 -11.29 -1.55
N THR A 94 3.97 -11.01 -2.34
CA THR A 94 3.93 -10.03 -3.42
C THR A 94 2.89 -10.44 -4.47
N ASP A 95 2.07 -9.51 -4.91
CA ASP A 95 1.09 -9.72 -5.98
C ASP A 95 1.57 -9.18 -7.32
N GLY A 96 2.41 -8.14 -7.33
CA GLY A 96 3.01 -7.58 -8.55
C GLY A 96 4.43 -7.10 -8.29
N PHE A 97 5.33 -7.34 -9.22
CA PHE A 97 6.72 -6.92 -9.16
C PHE A 97 7.18 -6.36 -10.50
N LEU A 98 7.67 -5.13 -10.50
CA LEU A 98 8.18 -4.46 -11.69
C LEU A 98 9.50 -3.78 -11.38
N VAL A 99 10.48 -3.97 -12.24
CA VAL A 99 11.75 -3.24 -12.21
C VAL A 99 11.91 -2.47 -13.51
N MET A 100 12.16 -1.17 -13.38
CA MET A 100 12.44 -0.29 -14.51
C MET A 100 13.78 0.41 -14.30
N HIS A 101 14.58 0.51 -15.34
CA HIS A 101 15.83 1.24 -15.36
C HIS A 101 15.98 2.05 -16.62
N ARG A 102 16.26 3.36 -16.48
CA ARG A 102 16.44 4.30 -17.61
C ARG A 102 15.30 4.29 -18.63
N GLY A 103 14.06 4.12 -18.17
CA GLY A 103 12.87 4.09 -19.02
C GLY A 103 12.58 2.74 -19.67
N GLU A 104 13.38 1.70 -19.41
CA GLU A 104 13.17 0.34 -19.90
C GLU A 104 12.66 -0.56 -18.79
N VAL A 105 11.61 -1.34 -19.06
CA VAL A 105 11.11 -2.39 -18.15
C VAL A 105 12.03 -3.59 -18.24
N LEU A 106 12.66 -3.95 -17.13
CA LEU A 106 13.60 -5.07 -17.06
C LEU A 106 12.90 -6.37 -16.62
N THR A 107 11.90 -6.28 -15.76
CA THR A 107 11.04 -7.40 -15.39
C THR A 107 9.68 -6.89 -14.96
N GLU A 108 8.65 -7.65 -15.26
CA GLU A 108 7.27 -7.41 -14.84
C GLU A 108 6.63 -8.76 -14.58
N GLN A 109 6.24 -9.00 -13.33
CA GLN A 109 5.73 -10.29 -12.87
C GLN A 109 4.49 -10.09 -12.03
N TYR A 110 3.53 -11.01 -12.16
CA TYR A 110 2.28 -11.00 -11.46
C TYR A 110 2.03 -12.33 -10.76
N PHE A 111 1.49 -12.27 -9.55
CA PHE A 111 1.25 -13.43 -8.70
C PHE A 111 -0.18 -13.39 -8.15
N ASN A 112 -0.62 -14.44 -7.47
CA ASN A 112 -1.92 -14.50 -6.82
C ASN A 112 -3.11 -14.18 -7.75
N GLY A 113 -2.98 -14.56 -9.04
CA GLY A 113 -4.01 -14.30 -10.06
C GLY A 113 -4.14 -12.83 -10.47
N MET A 114 -3.16 -11.99 -10.14
CA MET A 114 -3.08 -10.63 -10.64
C MET A 114 -2.67 -10.63 -12.11
N GLU A 115 -3.23 -9.73 -12.89
CA GLU A 115 -2.95 -9.48 -14.30
C GLU A 115 -2.55 -8.00 -14.47
N PRO A 116 -1.98 -7.59 -15.63
CA PRO A 116 -1.50 -6.22 -15.84
C PRO A 116 -2.52 -5.12 -15.60
N ASP A 117 -3.81 -5.40 -15.77
CA ASP A 117 -4.91 -4.45 -15.57
C ASP A 117 -5.69 -4.67 -14.27
N THR A 118 -5.23 -5.59 -13.42
CA THR A 118 -5.83 -5.82 -12.11
C THR A 118 -5.62 -4.61 -11.21
N LEU A 119 -6.71 -4.10 -10.65
CA LEU A 119 -6.63 -3.05 -9.64
C LEU A 119 -6.03 -3.62 -8.35
N HIS A 120 -5.13 -2.87 -7.74
CA HIS A 120 -4.50 -3.25 -6.49
C HIS A 120 -4.42 -2.05 -5.54
N LEU A 121 -4.56 -2.30 -4.24
CA LEU A 121 -4.39 -1.28 -3.22
C LEU A 121 -2.94 -0.78 -3.19
N LEU A 122 -2.75 0.51 -3.32
CA LEU A 122 -1.42 1.13 -3.32
C LEU A 122 -0.98 1.63 -1.94
N MET A 123 -1.90 1.66 -0.99
CA MET A 123 -1.62 2.26 0.33
C MET A 123 -0.96 3.66 0.17
N SER A 124 0.11 3.94 0.90
CA SER A 124 0.81 5.22 0.85
C SER A 124 1.56 5.52 -0.46
N CYS A 125 1.74 4.55 -1.35
CA CYS A 125 2.22 4.85 -2.70
C CYS A 125 1.30 5.84 -3.45
N SER A 126 0.03 5.93 -3.05
CA SER A 126 -0.91 6.95 -3.54
C SER A 126 -0.44 8.38 -3.29
N LYS A 127 0.32 8.62 -2.21
CA LYS A 127 0.88 9.95 -1.90
C LYS A 127 1.88 10.39 -2.96
N SER A 128 2.67 9.47 -3.51
CA SER A 128 3.61 9.77 -4.59
C SER A 128 2.89 10.24 -5.85
N MET A 129 1.76 9.62 -6.18
CA MET A 129 0.91 10.06 -7.30
C MET A 129 0.37 11.47 -7.07
N THR A 130 -0.14 11.75 -5.87
CA THR A 130 -0.66 13.06 -5.49
C THR A 130 0.45 14.11 -5.52
N SER A 131 1.63 13.82 -4.95
CA SER A 131 2.76 14.75 -4.95
C SER A 131 3.25 15.07 -6.35
N THR A 132 3.32 14.07 -7.24
CA THR A 132 3.69 14.26 -8.65
C THR A 132 2.69 15.18 -9.35
N MET A 133 1.39 14.96 -9.15
CA MET A 133 0.35 15.81 -9.73
C MET A 133 0.45 17.26 -9.22
N LEU A 134 0.66 17.47 -7.91
CA LEU A 134 0.83 18.81 -7.34
C LEU A 134 2.12 19.47 -7.85
N GLY A 135 3.18 18.72 -8.11
CA GLY A 135 4.39 19.21 -8.74
C GLY A 135 4.14 19.75 -10.16
N ILE A 136 3.35 19.06 -10.95
CA ILE A 136 2.93 19.53 -12.29
C ILE A 136 2.15 20.84 -12.19
N ILE A 137 1.17 20.91 -11.29
CA ILE A 137 0.35 22.12 -11.07
C ILE A 137 1.21 23.31 -10.58
N ALA A 138 2.24 23.03 -9.77
CA ALA A 138 3.18 24.05 -9.32
C ALA A 138 4.06 24.55 -10.47
N GLU A 139 4.51 23.68 -11.37
CA GLU A 139 5.27 24.06 -12.56
C GLU A 139 4.44 24.93 -13.52
N GLU A 140 3.13 24.74 -13.56
CA GLU A 140 2.18 25.59 -14.29
C GLU A 140 1.94 26.96 -13.61
N GLY A 141 2.56 27.21 -12.46
CA GLY A 141 2.46 28.46 -11.70
C GLY A 141 1.15 28.62 -10.92
N LEU A 142 0.35 27.56 -10.80
CA LEU A 142 -0.94 27.59 -10.10
C LEU A 142 -0.80 27.34 -8.60
N LEU A 143 0.34 26.79 -8.16
CA LEU A 143 0.68 26.57 -6.75
C LEU A 143 2.09 27.10 -6.45
N ASP A 144 2.23 27.76 -5.31
CA ASP A 144 3.53 28.13 -4.74
C ASP A 144 3.83 27.19 -3.56
N LEU A 145 4.78 26.29 -3.78
CA LEU A 145 5.15 25.28 -2.79
C LEU A 145 5.78 25.88 -1.51
N SER A 146 6.27 27.12 -1.57
CA SER A 146 6.86 27.83 -0.43
C SER A 146 5.84 28.42 0.53
N ARG A 147 4.59 28.57 0.10
CA ARG A 147 3.53 29.16 0.93
C ARG A 147 3.08 28.18 2.02
N PRO A 148 2.63 28.72 3.17
CA PRO A 148 2.07 27.88 4.22
C PRO A 148 0.79 27.15 3.75
N LEU A 149 0.56 25.98 4.32
CA LEU A 149 -0.65 25.17 4.02
C LEU A 149 -1.93 25.96 4.26
N THR A 150 -1.95 26.84 5.26
CA THR A 150 -3.12 27.68 5.59
C THR A 150 -3.48 28.70 4.50
N ALA A 151 -2.54 28.99 3.60
CA ALA A 151 -2.84 29.82 2.43
C ALA A 151 -3.73 29.12 1.40
N TYR A 152 -3.80 27.80 1.44
CA TYR A 152 -4.59 26.95 0.55
C TYR A 152 -5.76 26.29 1.29
N ILE A 153 -5.55 26.00 2.57
CA ILE A 153 -6.51 25.32 3.45
C ILE A 153 -6.61 26.13 4.75
N PRO A 154 -7.42 27.23 4.78
CA PRO A 154 -7.54 28.10 5.96
C PRO A 154 -7.99 27.36 7.23
N GLU A 155 -8.71 26.23 7.08
CA GLU A 155 -9.18 25.41 8.17
C GLU A 155 -8.06 24.77 9.00
N LEU A 156 -6.84 24.79 8.51
CA LEU A 156 -5.66 24.33 9.25
C LEU A 156 -5.12 25.35 10.26
N GLU A 157 -5.67 26.59 10.30
CA GLU A 157 -5.30 27.57 11.31
C GLU A 157 -5.54 27.04 12.73
N GLY A 158 -4.57 27.27 13.62
CA GLY A 158 -4.63 26.74 14.99
C GLY A 158 -4.31 25.26 15.15
N THR A 159 -4.00 24.54 14.06
CA THR A 159 -3.54 23.16 14.14
C THR A 159 -2.01 23.08 14.11
N GLY A 160 -1.44 21.92 14.44
CA GLY A 160 0.01 21.67 14.31
C GLY A 160 0.56 21.78 12.88
N MET A 161 -0.31 21.88 11.87
CA MET A 161 0.08 22.02 10.46
C MET A 161 0.12 23.48 9.99
N ALA A 162 -0.35 24.44 10.77
CA ALA A 162 -0.53 25.83 10.35
C ALA A 162 0.77 26.52 9.86
N GLY A 163 1.92 26.21 10.46
CA GLY A 163 3.21 26.79 10.11
C GLY A 163 3.96 26.04 9.01
N ALA A 164 3.46 24.90 8.54
CA ALA A 164 4.13 24.10 7.53
C ALA A 164 3.87 24.65 6.13
N THR A 165 4.89 24.63 5.27
CA THR A 165 4.73 24.95 3.85
C THR A 165 4.15 23.78 3.08
N LEU A 166 3.58 24.04 1.90
CA LEU A 166 3.10 23.01 0.99
C LEU A 166 4.24 22.02 0.62
N GLN A 167 5.44 22.52 0.37
CA GLN A 167 6.62 21.68 0.12
C GLN A 167 6.92 20.74 1.28
N GLN A 168 6.89 21.25 2.52
CA GLN A 168 7.14 20.40 3.69
C GLN A 168 6.08 19.30 3.85
N ALA A 169 4.84 19.58 3.51
CA ALA A 169 3.78 18.56 3.52
C ALA A 169 4.00 17.49 2.43
N LEU A 170 4.41 17.91 1.22
CA LEU A 170 4.72 16.97 0.13
C LEU A 170 5.94 16.10 0.45
N ASP A 171 6.92 16.65 1.16
CA ASP A 171 8.11 15.93 1.63
C ASP A 171 7.83 15.06 2.87
N MET A 172 6.60 15.07 3.40
CA MET A 172 6.23 14.44 4.68
C MET A 172 7.09 14.92 5.87
N ARG A 173 7.44 16.21 5.91
CA ARG A 173 8.33 16.84 6.89
C ARG A 173 7.61 17.83 7.80
N VAL A 174 6.32 17.69 7.95
CA VAL A 174 5.54 18.50 8.90
C VAL A 174 5.83 17.99 10.32
N GLY A 175 6.28 18.88 11.21
CA GLY A 175 6.70 18.54 12.57
C GLY A 175 5.54 18.35 13.54
N VAL A 176 4.47 17.65 13.17
CA VAL A 176 3.36 17.32 14.06
C VAL A 176 3.74 16.18 14.98
N LYS A 177 3.30 16.26 16.25
CA LYS A 177 3.36 15.13 17.16
C LYS A 177 2.21 14.18 16.80
N PHE A 178 2.53 13.08 16.13
CA PHE A 178 1.54 12.11 15.68
C PHE A 178 2.13 10.69 15.78
N SER A 179 1.44 9.79 16.45
CA SER A 179 1.82 8.38 16.56
C SER A 179 1.08 7.53 15.53
N GLU A 180 1.83 6.81 14.71
CA GLU A 180 1.33 5.78 13.79
C GLU A 180 1.66 4.36 14.28
N ASP A 181 1.76 4.12 15.57
CA ASP A 181 1.93 2.76 16.09
C ASP A 181 0.65 1.96 15.87
N TYR A 182 0.66 1.09 14.88
CA TYR A 182 -0.50 0.28 14.48
C TYR A 182 -0.86 -0.82 15.50
N ASP A 183 -0.02 -1.07 16.47
CA ASP A 183 -0.26 -2.02 17.56
C ASP A 183 -0.78 -1.34 18.82
N ASP A 184 -0.65 -0.01 18.92
CA ASP A 184 -1.17 0.79 20.02
C ASP A 184 -2.61 1.27 19.72
N LEU A 185 -3.55 0.86 20.56
CA LEU A 185 -4.96 1.26 20.43
C LEU A 185 -5.20 2.73 20.81
N ASP A 186 -4.29 3.35 21.55
CA ASP A 186 -4.35 4.74 21.96
C ASP A 186 -3.56 5.68 21.05
N ALA A 187 -2.89 5.15 20.02
CA ALA A 187 -2.17 5.94 19.05
C ALA A 187 -3.06 6.94 18.31
N ASP A 188 -2.48 8.08 17.92
CA ASP A 188 -3.21 9.18 17.25
C ASP A 188 -3.89 8.73 15.96
N TRP A 189 -3.21 7.86 15.18
CA TRP A 189 -3.81 7.32 13.95
C TRP A 189 -5.13 6.59 14.24
N ARG A 190 -5.17 5.85 15.34
CA ARG A 190 -6.36 5.09 15.76
C ARG A 190 -7.50 6.03 16.13
N GLN A 191 -7.20 7.08 16.87
CA GLN A 191 -8.19 8.09 17.24
C GLN A 191 -8.73 8.82 16.03
N CYS A 192 -7.86 9.14 15.06
CA CYS A 192 -8.25 9.74 13.79
C CYS A 192 -9.20 8.84 12.99
N GLU A 193 -8.92 7.53 12.92
CA GLU A 193 -9.79 6.60 12.21
C GLU A 193 -11.14 6.42 12.89
N LEU A 194 -11.17 6.35 14.21
CA LEU A 194 -12.43 6.32 14.98
C LEU A 194 -13.26 7.58 14.76
N ALA A 195 -12.63 8.75 14.81
CA ALA A 195 -13.29 10.04 14.60
C ALA A 195 -13.86 10.19 13.19
N THR A 196 -13.18 9.62 12.18
CA THR A 196 -13.62 9.66 10.77
C THR A 196 -14.57 8.53 10.38
N GLY A 197 -14.88 7.62 11.31
CA GLY A 197 -15.75 6.47 11.06
C GLY A 197 -15.13 5.43 10.09
N ARG A 198 -13.83 5.51 9.83
CA ARG A 198 -13.13 4.60 8.91
C ARG A 198 -12.86 3.23 9.52
N HIS A 199 -12.78 3.13 10.83
CA HIS A 199 -12.62 1.87 11.54
C HIS A 199 -13.84 1.53 12.39
N ARG A 200 -14.53 0.51 11.97
CA ARG A 200 -15.38 -0.28 12.85
C ARG A 200 -14.46 -1.30 13.53
N ILE A 201 -14.04 -0.96 14.76
CA ILE A 201 -13.50 -1.86 15.80
C ILE A 201 -12.61 -2.99 15.24
N ARG A 202 -11.29 -2.80 15.29
CA ARG A 202 -10.36 -3.92 15.31
C ARG A 202 -10.43 -4.58 16.69
N GLU A 203 -11.46 -5.37 16.94
CA GLU A 203 -11.27 -6.48 17.86
C GLU A 203 -10.32 -7.43 17.14
N ARG A 204 -9.11 -7.62 17.66
CA ARG A 204 -8.18 -8.63 17.12
C ARG A 204 -8.89 -9.97 17.20
N PRO A 205 -9.36 -10.58 16.13
CA PRO A 205 -10.09 -11.84 16.22
C PRO A 205 -9.19 -13.04 16.53
N TYR A 206 -7.85 -12.87 16.49
CA TYR A 206 -6.89 -13.95 16.68
C TYR A 206 -5.67 -13.47 17.46
N PRO A 207 -5.64 -13.61 18.80
CA PRO A 207 -4.44 -13.31 19.60
C PRO A 207 -3.24 -14.21 19.27
N GLU A 208 -3.47 -15.29 18.55
CA GLU A 208 -2.46 -16.30 18.24
C GLU A 208 -1.64 -15.96 16.98
N LEU A 209 -2.11 -15.06 16.13
CA LEU A 209 -1.34 -14.57 14.98
C LEU A 209 -0.54 -13.32 15.36
N ARG A 210 0.31 -13.44 16.36
CA ARG A 210 1.37 -12.44 16.57
C ARG A 210 2.36 -12.56 15.42
N TRP A 211 2.22 -11.69 14.43
CA TRP A 211 3.35 -11.35 13.61
C TRP A 211 4.34 -10.63 14.52
N GLU A 212 5.44 -11.27 14.81
CA GLU A 212 6.61 -10.54 15.25
C GLU A 212 7.00 -9.61 14.09
N GLN A 213 6.52 -8.37 14.13
CA GLN A 213 7.10 -7.31 13.33
C GLN A 213 8.52 -7.14 13.83
N ARG A 214 9.45 -7.86 13.23
CA ARG A 214 10.86 -7.57 13.42
C ARG A 214 11.05 -6.16 12.86
N ARG A 215 11.36 -5.26 13.75
CA ARG A 215 11.73 -3.88 13.41
C ARG A 215 12.81 -3.92 12.34
N CYS A 216 12.55 -3.26 11.22
CA CYS A 216 13.60 -2.93 10.26
C CYS A 216 14.61 -1.99 10.89
#